data_e2508b21a49dd1e249468721b5bb2de2
#
_entry.id   e2508b21a49dd1e249468721b5bb2de2
#
_cell.length_a   1.000
_cell.length_b   1.000
_cell.length_c   1.000
_cell.angle_alpha   90.00
_cell.angle_beta   90.00
_cell.angle_gamma   90.00
#
_symmetry.space_group_name_H-M   'P 1'
#
loop_
_entity.id
_entity.type
_entity.pdbx_description
1 polymer ?
#
loop_
_entity_poly.entity_id
_entity_poly.type
_entity_poly.pdbx_seq_one_letter_code
_entity_poly.pdbx_strand_id
1 'polypeptide(L)'
;MSRSRELLQTLVGFDTTSRESNLLLIEFVRDYLTGYGVASELVYNEERSKANLFASIGPVQLPGIVLSGHTDVVPVDGQPWTVPPFALTGRDGKLFGRGTADMKGYIACVLALVPALVKANLRIPVHIALSYDEEVGCLGVRSLLAVLEQRPVKPMLCIIGEPTELKPVLGHKGKLAMRCDVHGEACHSAYAPYGVNAIEHAAELIGELAVSYTHLTLPTSD
;
A
#
# COMPACT_ATOMS: atom_id res chain seq x y z
N MET A 1 17.03 -16.69 15.11
CA MET A 1 16.17 -15.57 14.68
C MET A 1 14.83 -16.15 14.26
N SER A 2 13.68 -15.47 14.46
CA SER A 2 12.39 -16.02 13.97
C SER A 2 12.32 -15.92 12.44
N ARG A 3 11.62 -16.87 11.79
CA ARG A 3 11.49 -16.88 10.33
C ARG A 3 10.90 -15.57 9.78
N SER A 4 9.93 -15.00 10.48
CA SER A 4 9.35 -13.71 10.09
C SER A 4 10.36 -12.56 10.13
N ARG A 5 11.29 -12.57 11.09
CA ARG A 5 12.34 -11.54 11.15
C ARG A 5 13.38 -11.70 10.03
N GLU A 6 13.73 -12.92 9.66
CA GLU A 6 14.63 -13.18 8.52
C GLU A 6 13.99 -12.70 7.20
N LEU A 7 12.72 -13.03 7.00
CA LEU A 7 11.96 -12.57 5.85
C LEU A 7 11.81 -11.05 5.83
N LEU A 8 11.50 -10.43 6.97
CA LEU A 8 11.42 -8.97 7.09
C LEU A 8 12.75 -8.30 6.74
N GLN A 9 13.88 -8.87 7.19
CA GLN A 9 15.20 -8.34 6.85
C GLN A 9 15.43 -8.33 5.33
N THR A 10 15.03 -9.40 4.63
CA THR A 10 15.12 -9.48 3.18
C THR A 10 14.19 -8.48 2.51
N LEU A 11 12.91 -8.42 2.92
CA LEU A 11 11.91 -7.54 2.33
C LEU A 11 12.24 -6.05 2.51
N VAL A 12 12.73 -5.64 3.68
CA VAL A 12 13.17 -4.26 3.93
C VAL A 12 14.35 -3.88 3.06
N GLY A 13 15.21 -4.83 2.72
CA GLY A 13 16.37 -4.62 1.85
C GLY A 13 16.03 -4.23 0.41
N PHE A 14 14.81 -4.47 -0.06
CA PHE A 14 14.36 -3.99 -1.35
C PHE A 14 13.86 -2.54 -1.23
N ASP A 15 14.45 -1.61 -1.99
CA ASP A 15 13.86 -0.29 -2.17
C ASP A 15 12.67 -0.42 -3.14
N THR A 16 11.48 -0.39 -2.58
CA THR A 16 10.22 -0.41 -3.31
C THR A 16 9.43 0.88 -3.08
N THR A 17 10.13 2.00 -2.92
CA THR A 17 9.48 3.32 -2.95
C THR A 17 8.54 3.40 -4.14
N SER A 18 7.32 3.97 -3.97
CA SER A 18 6.27 3.91 -5.01
C SER A 18 6.70 4.44 -6.39
N ARG A 19 7.77 5.23 -6.48
CA ARG A 19 8.37 5.65 -7.76
C ARG A 19 9.26 4.57 -8.40
N GLU A 20 9.67 3.56 -7.64
CA GLU A 20 10.57 2.50 -8.10
C GLU A 20 9.82 1.21 -8.45
N SER A 21 10.52 0.27 -9.06
CA SER A 21 9.99 -1.06 -9.39
C SER A 21 9.90 -1.93 -8.12
N ASN A 22 8.80 -2.71 -8.00
CA ASN A 22 8.68 -3.72 -6.96
C ASN A 22 9.08 -5.13 -7.43
N LEU A 23 9.53 -5.29 -8.68
CA LEU A 23 9.71 -6.61 -9.29
C LEU A 23 10.71 -7.49 -8.55
N LEU A 24 11.82 -6.96 -8.06
CA LEU A 24 12.80 -7.76 -7.30
C LEU A 24 12.19 -8.36 -6.03
N LEU A 25 11.35 -7.61 -5.33
CA LEU A 25 10.61 -8.10 -4.17
C LEU A 25 9.58 -9.16 -4.58
N ILE A 26 8.82 -8.90 -5.64
CA ILE A 26 7.80 -9.83 -6.16
C ILE A 26 8.42 -11.14 -6.64
N GLU A 27 9.54 -11.08 -7.34
CA GLU A 27 10.30 -12.27 -7.77
C GLU A 27 10.82 -13.07 -6.59
N PHE A 28 11.37 -12.41 -5.59
CA PHE A 28 11.76 -13.07 -4.34
C PHE A 28 10.57 -13.79 -3.68
N VAL A 29 9.41 -13.14 -3.59
CA VAL A 29 8.20 -13.77 -3.00
C VAL A 29 7.71 -14.94 -3.86
N ARG A 30 7.67 -14.79 -5.18
CA ARG A 30 7.30 -15.86 -6.12
C ARG A 30 8.19 -17.09 -5.93
N ASP A 31 9.50 -16.87 -5.89
CA ASP A 31 10.49 -17.95 -5.76
C ASP A 31 10.40 -18.62 -4.38
N TYR A 32 10.15 -17.82 -3.33
CA TYR A 32 9.89 -18.34 -1.99
C TYR A 32 8.65 -19.26 -1.97
N LEU A 33 7.53 -18.82 -2.57
CA LEU A 33 6.29 -19.60 -2.66
C LEU A 33 6.49 -20.88 -3.49
N THR A 34 7.18 -20.76 -4.61
CA THR A 34 7.53 -21.89 -5.48
C THR A 34 8.33 -22.95 -4.74
N GLY A 35 9.26 -22.55 -3.86
CA GLY A 35 10.03 -23.45 -3.00
C GLY A 35 9.17 -24.30 -2.04
N TYR A 36 7.93 -23.91 -1.79
CA TYR A 36 6.93 -24.65 -1.03
C TYR A 36 5.86 -25.31 -1.91
N GLY A 37 6.04 -25.32 -3.24
CA GLY A 37 5.07 -25.89 -4.18
C GLY A 37 3.83 -25.02 -4.39
N VAL A 38 3.86 -23.76 -4.01
CA VAL A 38 2.76 -22.80 -4.18
C VAL A 38 2.98 -22.00 -5.44
N ALA A 39 2.12 -22.21 -6.45
CA ALA A 39 2.13 -21.41 -7.67
C ALA A 39 1.56 -20.00 -7.41
N SER A 40 2.11 -19.01 -8.08
CA SER A 40 1.62 -17.64 -8.05
C SER A 40 1.39 -17.10 -9.45
N GLU A 41 0.41 -16.22 -9.57
CA GLU A 41 0.09 -15.45 -10.76
C GLU A 41 0.60 -14.02 -10.57
N LEU A 42 1.25 -13.46 -11.59
CA LEU A 42 1.71 -12.08 -11.60
C LEU A 42 0.85 -11.25 -12.56
N VAL A 43 0.34 -10.13 -12.06
CA VAL A 43 -0.41 -9.16 -12.86
C VAL A 43 0.41 -7.89 -12.95
N TYR A 44 1.02 -7.69 -14.13
CA TYR A 44 1.91 -6.56 -14.39
C TYR A 44 1.13 -5.28 -14.72
N ASN A 45 1.75 -4.12 -14.46
CA ASN A 45 1.32 -2.86 -15.07
C ASN A 45 1.64 -2.85 -16.59
N GLU A 46 1.16 -1.83 -17.30
CA GLU A 46 1.32 -1.71 -18.76
C GLU A 46 2.80 -1.70 -19.18
N GLU A 47 3.65 -0.99 -18.45
CA GLU A 47 5.08 -0.88 -18.72
C GLU A 47 5.88 -2.11 -18.28
N ARG A 48 5.23 -3.07 -17.62
CA ARG A 48 5.85 -4.26 -17.00
C ARG A 48 6.98 -3.94 -16.02
N SER A 49 6.94 -2.76 -15.43
CA SER A 49 7.90 -2.28 -14.43
C SER A 49 7.50 -2.64 -12.99
N LYS A 50 6.22 -3.00 -12.78
CA LYS A 50 5.65 -3.41 -11.49
C LYS A 50 4.70 -4.58 -11.67
N ALA A 51 4.48 -5.35 -10.60
CA ALA A 51 3.52 -6.44 -10.62
C ALA A 51 2.80 -6.60 -9.28
N ASN A 52 1.53 -6.99 -9.36
CA ASN A 52 0.82 -7.64 -8.27
C ASN A 52 1.14 -9.14 -8.27
N LEU A 53 1.02 -9.77 -7.11
CA LEU A 53 1.13 -11.22 -6.99
C LEU A 53 -0.13 -11.78 -6.33
N PHE A 54 -0.66 -12.88 -6.89
CA PHE A 54 -1.73 -13.65 -6.28
C PHE A 54 -1.34 -15.12 -6.19
N ALA A 55 -1.47 -15.71 -5.01
CA ALA A 55 -1.20 -17.13 -4.79
C ALA A 55 -2.29 -17.74 -3.93
N SER A 56 -2.46 -19.07 -4.03
CA SER A 56 -3.51 -19.79 -3.30
C SER A 56 -2.96 -21.08 -2.70
N ILE A 57 -3.32 -21.36 -1.46
CA ILE A 57 -2.96 -22.56 -0.72
C ILE A 57 -4.26 -23.25 -0.26
N GLY A 58 -4.43 -24.52 -0.58
CA GLY A 58 -5.61 -25.29 -0.22
C GLY A 58 -6.64 -25.45 -1.35
N PRO A 59 -7.90 -25.79 -1.05
CA PRO A 59 -8.92 -26.16 -2.03
C PRO A 59 -9.52 -24.94 -2.74
N VAL A 60 -8.93 -24.53 -3.87
CA VAL A 60 -9.24 -23.30 -4.61
C VAL A 60 -10.65 -23.25 -5.22
N GLN A 61 -11.38 -24.36 -5.22
CA GLN A 61 -12.77 -24.46 -5.65
C GLN A 61 -13.78 -23.95 -4.60
N LEU A 62 -13.30 -23.58 -3.40
CA LEU A 62 -14.12 -23.07 -2.31
C LEU A 62 -13.80 -21.58 -2.07
N PRO A 63 -14.78 -20.79 -1.55
CA PRO A 63 -14.51 -19.43 -1.09
C PRO A 63 -13.47 -19.43 0.03
N GLY A 64 -12.44 -18.61 -0.11
CA GLY A 64 -11.32 -18.55 0.83
C GLY A 64 -11.14 -17.20 1.51
N ILE A 65 -10.05 -17.10 2.26
CA ILE A 65 -9.63 -15.86 2.94
C ILE A 65 -8.42 -15.31 2.21
N VAL A 66 -8.43 -14.02 1.87
CA VAL A 66 -7.28 -13.30 1.30
C VAL A 66 -6.49 -12.64 2.42
N LEU A 67 -5.18 -12.86 2.43
CA LEU A 67 -4.21 -12.09 3.20
C LEU A 67 -3.60 -11.07 2.25
N SER A 68 -3.97 -9.80 2.40
CA SER A 68 -3.61 -8.74 1.46
C SER A 68 -2.63 -7.75 2.06
N GLY A 69 -1.63 -7.33 1.28
CA GLY A 69 -0.68 -6.29 1.64
C GLY A 69 -0.11 -5.61 0.42
N HIS A 70 0.37 -4.36 0.60
CA HIS A 70 1.11 -3.65 -0.43
C HIS A 70 2.62 -3.80 -0.25
N THR A 71 3.35 -3.74 -1.35
CA THR A 71 4.79 -3.93 -1.40
C THR A 71 5.57 -2.63 -1.48
N ASP A 72 4.90 -1.58 -1.91
CA ASP A 72 5.50 -0.24 -2.00
C ASP A 72 5.59 0.44 -0.63
N VAL A 73 6.40 1.47 -0.58
CA VAL A 73 6.65 2.28 0.62
C VAL A 73 6.80 3.74 0.24
N VAL A 74 6.48 4.64 1.19
CA VAL A 74 6.69 6.07 0.99
C VAL A 74 8.18 6.42 0.90
N PRO A 75 8.55 7.53 0.21
CA PRO A 75 9.92 8.00 0.08
C PRO A 75 10.62 8.20 1.42
N VAL A 76 11.95 8.11 1.41
CA VAL A 76 12.83 8.39 2.56
C VAL A 76 13.58 9.71 2.41
N ASP A 77 13.44 10.36 1.27
CA ASP A 77 14.14 11.60 0.90
C ASP A 77 13.82 12.72 1.90
N GLY A 78 14.84 13.44 2.34
CA GLY A 78 14.71 14.56 3.26
C GLY A 78 14.32 14.21 4.69
N GLN A 79 14.21 12.93 5.04
CA GLN A 79 13.90 12.48 6.40
C GLN A 79 15.17 12.24 7.22
N PRO A 80 15.20 12.64 8.51
CA PRO A 80 16.38 12.47 9.37
C PRO A 80 16.47 11.05 9.93
N TRP A 81 16.76 10.07 9.06
CA TRP A 81 16.95 8.69 9.49
C TRP A 81 18.19 8.52 10.37
N THR A 82 18.02 7.84 11.52
CA THR A 82 19.11 7.50 12.43
C THR A 82 19.73 6.13 12.17
N VAL A 83 19.13 5.36 11.26
CA VAL A 83 19.60 4.04 10.79
C VAL A 83 19.38 3.98 9.27
N PRO A 84 20.09 3.13 8.52
CA PRO A 84 19.82 2.97 7.10
C PRO A 84 18.35 2.52 6.87
N PRO A 85 17.55 3.24 6.06
CA PRO A 85 16.13 2.96 5.91
C PRO A 85 15.81 1.60 5.27
N PHE A 86 16.67 1.12 4.37
CA PHE A 86 16.54 -0.18 3.69
C PHE A 86 17.45 -1.27 4.28
N ALA A 87 17.80 -1.15 5.58
CA ALA A 87 18.48 -2.19 6.32
C ALA A 87 17.81 -2.39 7.68
N LEU A 88 17.27 -3.59 7.91
CA LEU A 88 16.57 -3.90 9.16
C LEU A 88 17.51 -3.76 10.36
N THR A 89 17.26 -2.80 11.22
CA THR A 89 18.04 -2.52 12.42
C THR A 89 17.26 -2.85 13.67
N GLY A 90 17.81 -3.72 14.54
CA GLY A 90 17.22 -4.01 15.85
C GLY A 90 17.83 -3.15 16.94
N ARG A 91 17.01 -2.41 17.69
CA ARG A 91 17.44 -1.60 18.84
C ARG A 91 16.30 -1.49 19.86
N ASP A 92 16.62 -1.64 21.14
CA ASP A 92 15.67 -1.47 22.26
C ASP A 92 14.40 -2.32 22.12
N GLY A 93 14.55 -3.58 21.67
CA GLY A 93 13.44 -4.51 21.46
C GLY A 93 12.54 -4.19 20.27
N LYS A 94 12.88 -3.19 19.45
CA LYS A 94 12.16 -2.77 18.26
C LYS A 94 12.97 -3.03 16.99
N LEU A 95 12.28 -3.10 15.86
CA LEU A 95 12.86 -3.24 14.51
C LEU A 95 12.62 -1.95 13.74
N PHE A 96 13.69 -1.37 13.20
CA PHE A 96 13.67 -0.13 12.45
C PHE A 96 14.03 -0.38 10.98
N GLY A 97 13.36 0.30 10.08
CA GLY A 97 13.55 0.28 8.64
C GLY A 97 12.29 0.76 7.93
N ARG A 98 12.42 1.28 6.71
CA ARG A 98 11.27 1.69 5.91
C ARG A 98 10.41 0.48 5.55
N GLY A 99 9.09 0.55 5.84
CA GLY A 99 8.15 -0.54 5.60
C GLY A 99 8.12 -1.62 6.70
N THR A 100 8.86 -1.49 7.81
CA THR A 100 8.79 -2.47 8.90
C THR A 100 7.40 -2.55 9.52
N ALA A 101 6.69 -1.44 9.63
CA ALA A 101 5.32 -1.36 10.13
C ALA A 101 4.30 -1.33 8.98
N ASP A 102 4.58 -0.55 7.94
CA ASP A 102 3.72 -0.27 6.80
C ASP A 102 4.43 -0.65 5.49
N MET A 103 4.13 -1.86 4.90
CA MET A 103 3.55 -2.98 5.66
C MET A 103 4.29 -4.30 5.38
N LYS A 104 5.62 -4.21 5.07
CA LYS A 104 6.48 -5.40 4.82
C LYS A 104 6.55 -6.33 6.03
N GLY A 105 6.34 -5.80 7.25
CA GLY A 105 6.25 -6.63 8.47
C GLY A 105 5.11 -7.62 8.42
N TYR A 106 3.93 -7.20 7.97
CA TYR A 106 2.80 -8.08 7.76
C TYR A 106 3.11 -9.12 6.67
N ILE A 107 3.65 -8.69 5.53
CA ILE A 107 4.04 -9.60 4.44
C ILE A 107 5.01 -10.68 4.96
N ALA A 108 6.01 -10.29 5.75
CA ALA A 108 6.95 -11.22 6.36
C ALA A 108 6.26 -12.25 7.27
N CYS A 109 5.26 -11.83 8.04
CA CYS A 109 4.46 -12.75 8.86
C CYS A 109 3.62 -13.70 8.02
N VAL A 110 2.98 -13.22 6.95
CA VAL A 110 2.21 -14.05 5.99
C VAL A 110 3.12 -15.09 5.36
N LEU A 111 4.28 -14.69 4.85
CA LEU A 111 5.24 -15.62 4.24
C LEU A 111 5.78 -16.64 5.25
N ALA A 112 6.01 -16.24 6.50
CA ALA A 112 6.44 -17.15 7.55
C ALA A 112 5.41 -18.24 7.88
N LEU A 113 4.11 -17.99 7.62
CA LEU A 113 3.05 -18.97 7.80
C LEU A 113 2.96 -19.99 6.66
N VAL A 114 3.48 -19.70 5.47
CA VAL A 114 3.35 -20.54 4.27
C VAL A 114 3.74 -22.01 4.53
N PRO A 115 4.88 -22.35 5.19
CA PRO A 115 5.22 -23.74 5.44
C PRO A 115 4.20 -24.48 6.31
N ALA A 116 3.55 -23.79 7.24
CA ALA A 116 2.49 -24.37 8.08
C ALA A 116 1.18 -24.52 7.30
N LEU A 117 0.81 -23.54 6.50
CA LEU A 117 -0.40 -23.56 5.67
C LEU A 117 -0.34 -24.70 4.64
N VAL A 118 0.82 -24.91 3.99
CA VAL A 118 0.99 -25.98 2.98
C VAL A 118 0.88 -27.36 3.63
N LYS A 119 1.35 -27.52 4.87
CA LYS A 119 1.24 -28.79 5.62
C LYS A 119 -0.14 -29.01 6.24
N ALA A 120 -0.92 -27.97 6.41
CA ALA A 120 -2.23 -28.07 7.02
C ALA A 120 -3.26 -28.66 6.03
N ASN A 121 -4.19 -29.48 6.55
CA ASN A 121 -5.36 -29.92 5.78
C ASN A 121 -6.42 -28.79 5.81
N LEU A 122 -6.23 -27.76 4.99
CA LEU A 122 -7.11 -26.60 4.96
C LEU A 122 -8.49 -26.97 4.42
N ARG A 123 -9.54 -26.59 5.15
CA ARG A 123 -10.94 -26.79 4.73
C ARG A 123 -11.42 -25.72 3.75
N ILE A 124 -10.78 -24.56 3.74
CA ILE A 124 -10.99 -23.45 2.79
C ILE A 124 -9.61 -22.93 2.36
N PRO A 125 -9.46 -22.34 1.19
CA PRO A 125 -8.16 -21.84 0.76
C PRO A 125 -7.77 -20.55 1.50
N VAL A 126 -6.47 -20.37 1.66
CA VAL A 126 -5.85 -19.11 2.02
C VAL A 126 -5.18 -18.54 0.78
N HIS A 127 -5.52 -17.32 0.42
CA HIS A 127 -4.93 -16.60 -0.69
C HIS A 127 -3.97 -15.54 -0.17
N ILE A 128 -2.91 -15.30 -0.90
CA ILE A 128 -1.96 -14.21 -0.67
C ILE A 128 -2.09 -13.25 -1.83
N ALA A 129 -2.38 -11.99 -1.55
CA ALA A 129 -2.50 -10.93 -2.53
C ALA A 129 -1.52 -9.79 -2.18
N LEU A 130 -0.54 -9.56 -3.04
CA LEU A 130 0.41 -8.46 -2.88
C LEU A 130 0.23 -7.46 -4.00
N SER A 131 0.10 -6.18 -3.65
CA SER A 131 -0.09 -5.10 -4.62
C SER A 131 1.06 -4.09 -4.60
N TYR A 132 1.11 -3.24 -5.61
CA TYR A 132 2.00 -2.08 -5.72
C TYR A 132 1.17 -0.78 -5.71
N ASP A 133 1.82 0.36 -5.48
CA ASP A 133 1.25 1.71 -5.56
C ASP A 133 0.00 1.92 -4.68
N GLU A 134 0.01 1.35 -3.48
CA GLU A 134 -0.99 1.66 -2.46
C GLU A 134 -0.84 3.11 -1.99
N GLU A 135 0.38 3.51 -1.65
CA GLU A 135 0.76 4.79 -1.06
C GLU A 135 0.46 6.02 -1.96
N VAL A 136 0.25 5.77 -3.24
CA VAL A 136 -0.11 6.79 -4.23
C VAL A 136 -1.57 6.70 -4.71
N GLY A 137 -2.41 5.99 -3.96
CA GLY A 137 -3.87 5.94 -4.15
C GLY A 137 -4.41 4.60 -4.59
N CYS A 138 -3.86 3.50 -4.11
CA CYS A 138 -4.32 2.12 -4.38
C CYS A 138 -4.42 1.83 -5.89
N LEU A 139 -3.43 2.30 -6.68
CA LEU A 139 -3.50 2.20 -8.15
C LEU A 139 -3.28 0.77 -8.63
N GLY A 140 -2.30 0.08 -8.07
CA GLY A 140 -1.87 -1.24 -8.54
C GLY A 140 -2.90 -2.34 -8.31
N VAL A 141 -3.60 -2.32 -7.19
CA VAL A 141 -4.57 -3.36 -6.83
C VAL A 141 -5.74 -3.46 -7.82
N ARG A 142 -6.04 -2.39 -8.54
CA ARG A 142 -7.18 -2.33 -9.49
C ARG A 142 -7.06 -3.39 -10.59
N SER A 143 -5.87 -3.58 -11.16
CA SER A 143 -5.64 -4.60 -12.18
C SER A 143 -5.77 -6.02 -11.62
N LEU A 144 -5.32 -6.26 -10.38
CA LEU A 144 -5.51 -7.52 -9.70
C LEU A 144 -7.01 -7.80 -9.43
N LEU A 145 -7.76 -6.81 -8.97
CA LEU A 145 -9.20 -6.93 -8.75
C LEU A 145 -9.93 -7.28 -10.04
N ALA A 146 -9.59 -6.65 -11.16
CA ALA A 146 -10.18 -6.97 -12.47
C ALA A 146 -9.95 -8.44 -12.87
N VAL A 147 -8.79 -9.01 -12.58
CA VAL A 147 -8.50 -10.44 -12.78
C VAL A 147 -9.33 -11.31 -11.83
N LEU A 148 -9.40 -10.94 -10.56
CA LEU A 148 -10.15 -11.71 -9.55
C LEU A 148 -11.67 -11.68 -9.80
N GLU A 149 -12.19 -10.59 -10.35
CA GLU A 149 -13.59 -10.47 -10.76
C GLU A 149 -14.01 -11.47 -11.83
N GLN A 150 -13.09 -11.95 -12.64
CA GLN A 150 -13.37 -12.96 -13.67
C GLN A 150 -13.35 -14.41 -13.12
N ARG A 151 -12.90 -14.62 -11.89
CA ARG A 151 -12.83 -15.94 -11.30
C ARG A 151 -14.24 -16.46 -10.92
N PRO A 152 -14.53 -17.75 -11.12
CA PRO A 152 -15.84 -18.31 -10.78
C PRO A 152 -16.08 -18.34 -9.26
N VAL A 153 -15.03 -18.51 -8.47
CA VAL A 153 -15.09 -18.54 -7.01
C VAL A 153 -14.45 -17.26 -6.45
N LYS A 154 -15.22 -16.51 -5.68
CA LYS A 154 -14.75 -15.29 -5.01
C LYS A 154 -14.31 -15.61 -3.60
N PRO A 155 -13.28 -14.94 -3.08
CA PRO A 155 -12.97 -14.97 -1.66
C PRO A 155 -14.16 -14.48 -0.81
N MET A 156 -14.29 -15.04 0.39
CA MET A 156 -15.35 -14.67 1.33
C MET A 156 -14.94 -13.52 2.28
N LEU A 157 -13.64 -13.35 2.48
CA LEU A 157 -13.07 -12.36 3.40
C LEU A 157 -11.70 -11.92 2.89
N CYS A 158 -11.37 -10.65 3.10
CA CYS A 158 -10.03 -10.12 2.90
C CYS A 158 -9.53 -9.50 4.23
N ILE A 159 -8.35 -9.92 4.66
CA ILE A 159 -7.63 -9.35 5.79
C ILE A 159 -6.49 -8.51 5.20
N ILE A 160 -6.61 -7.19 5.36
CA ILE A 160 -5.59 -6.22 4.94
C ILE A 160 -4.74 -5.93 6.17
N GLY A 161 -3.43 -6.10 6.04
CA GLY A 161 -2.51 -6.10 7.19
C GLY A 161 -1.95 -4.73 7.55
N GLU A 162 -2.74 -3.68 7.42
CA GLU A 162 -2.36 -2.33 7.81
C GLU A 162 -2.07 -2.20 9.32
N PRO A 163 -1.20 -1.25 9.73
CA PRO A 163 -0.77 -1.09 11.11
C PRO A 163 -1.85 -0.47 12.01
N THR A 164 -2.87 -1.25 12.38
CA THR A 164 -4.03 -0.84 13.20
C THR A 164 -3.87 -1.18 14.69
N GLU A 165 -2.65 -1.38 15.19
CA GLU A 165 -2.37 -1.85 16.55
C GLU A 165 -3.08 -3.16 16.91
N LEU A 166 -3.23 -4.06 15.93
CA LEU A 166 -3.97 -5.34 16.03
C LEU A 166 -5.46 -5.19 16.38
N LYS A 167 -6.04 -4.00 16.16
CA LYS A 167 -7.48 -3.77 16.33
C LYS A 167 -8.17 -4.00 14.97
N PRO A 168 -9.26 -4.78 14.91
CA PRO A 168 -10.07 -4.87 13.72
C PRO A 168 -10.66 -3.50 13.33
N VAL A 169 -10.44 -3.09 12.09
CA VAL A 169 -10.98 -1.86 11.51
C VAL A 169 -11.80 -2.26 10.28
N LEU A 170 -13.07 -1.87 10.23
CA LEU A 170 -14.00 -2.24 9.16
C LEU A 170 -14.05 -1.24 8.01
N GLY A 171 -13.38 -0.11 8.15
CA GLY A 171 -13.32 0.94 7.15
C GLY A 171 -12.40 2.07 7.59
N HIS A 172 -12.08 2.96 6.67
CA HIS A 172 -11.27 4.14 6.94
C HIS A 172 -11.83 5.37 6.22
N LYS A 173 -11.34 6.55 6.60
CA LYS A 173 -11.70 7.81 5.94
C LYS A 173 -11.27 7.79 4.48
N GLY A 174 -12.14 8.29 3.60
CA GLY A 174 -11.78 8.53 2.21
C GLY A 174 -10.76 9.66 2.09
N LYS A 175 -10.02 9.67 0.98
CA LYS A 175 -9.10 10.74 0.59
C LYS A 175 -9.57 11.36 -0.71
N LEU A 176 -9.68 12.69 -0.73
CA LEU A 176 -9.87 13.47 -1.94
C LEU A 176 -8.65 14.38 -2.10
N ALA A 177 -7.94 14.24 -3.21
CA ALA A 177 -6.87 15.14 -3.59
C ALA A 177 -7.31 15.95 -4.80
N MET A 178 -7.14 17.27 -4.74
CA MET A 178 -7.50 18.20 -5.81
C MET A 178 -6.31 19.10 -6.10
N ARG A 179 -6.19 19.52 -7.36
CA ARG A 179 -5.31 20.60 -7.77
C ARG A 179 -6.17 21.77 -8.20
N CYS A 180 -5.85 22.96 -7.72
CA CYS A 180 -6.46 24.21 -8.14
C CYS A 180 -5.39 25.10 -8.76
N ASP A 181 -5.60 25.50 -10.01
CA ASP A 181 -4.72 26.45 -10.70
C ASP A 181 -5.46 27.78 -10.77
N VAL A 182 -4.93 28.83 -10.12
CA VAL A 182 -5.51 30.18 -10.09
C VAL A 182 -4.78 31.03 -11.12
N HIS A 183 -5.51 31.55 -12.07
CA HIS A 183 -4.99 32.39 -13.15
C HIS A 183 -5.28 33.86 -12.87
N GLY A 184 -4.30 34.71 -13.10
CA GLY A 184 -4.42 36.16 -13.02
C GLY A 184 -4.19 36.84 -14.37
N GLU A 185 -4.37 38.15 -14.41
CA GLU A 185 -4.07 38.99 -15.57
C GLU A 185 -2.97 39.99 -15.18
N ALA A 186 -1.82 39.84 -15.86
CA ALA A 186 -0.65 40.69 -15.59
C ALA A 186 -0.86 42.11 -16.07
N CYS A 187 -0.48 43.11 -15.27
CA CYS A 187 -0.44 44.49 -15.65
C CYS A 187 0.79 45.18 -15.10
N HIS A 188 1.09 46.39 -15.59
CA HIS A 188 2.15 47.21 -14.99
C HIS A 188 1.75 47.61 -13.56
N SER A 189 2.71 47.62 -12.64
CA SER A 189 2.46 47.88 -11.20
C SER A 189 1.73 49.23 -10.93
N ALA A 190 1.97 50.23 -11.75
CA ALA A 190 1.23 51.52 -11.66
C ALA A 190 -0.25 51.38 -12.01
N TYR A 191 -0.67 50.31 -12.65
CA TYR A 191 -2.04 50.04 -13.09
C TYR A 191 -2.62 48.78 -12.42
N ALA A 192 -2.07 48.39 -11.29
CA ALA A 192 -2.47 47.16 -10.56
C ALA A 192 -4.01 46.99 -10.42
N PRO A 193 -4.84 48.05 -10.21
CA PRO A 193 -6.29 47.89 -10.17
C PRO A 193 -6.95 47.42 -11.48
N TYR A 194 -6.25 47.45 -12.61
CA TYR A 194 -6.72 46.96 -13.90
C TYR A 194 -6.26 45.54 -14.22
N GLY A 195 -5.43 44.94 -13.35
CA GLY A 195 -5.01 43.54 -13.45
C GLY A 195 -5.83 42.63 -12.55
N VAL A 196 -5.56 41.35 -12.61
CA VAL A 196 -6.13 40.33 -11.72
C VAL A 196 -5.04 39.65 -10.98
N ASN A 197 -4.95 39.87 -9.67
CA ASN A 197 -3.91 39.27 -8.83
C ASN A 197 -4.31 37.85 -8.41
N ALA A 198 -3.73 36.84 -9.04
CA ALA A 198 -3.99 35.43 -8.72
C ALA A 198 -3.70 35.07 -7.25
N ILE A 199 -2.76 35.75 -6.58
CA ILE A 199 -2.41 35.49 -5.17
C ILE A 199 -3.56 35.90 -4.25
N GLU A 200 -4.23 37.03 -4.51
CA GLU A 200 -5.38 37.50 -3.71
C GLU A 200 -6.52 36.50 -3.79
N HIS A 201 -6.89 36.06 -5.00
CA HIS A 201 -7.94 35.03 -5.18
C HIS A 201 -7.54 33.67 -4.61
N ALA A 202 -6.27 33.28 -4.71
CA ALA A 202 -5.78 32.07 -4.06
C ALA A 202 -5.89 32.15 -2.53
N ALA A 203 -5.59 33.31 -1.95
CA ALA A 203 -5.70 33.52 -0.50
C ALA A 203 -7.15 33.46 -0.01
N GLU A 204 -8.10 34.04 -0.75
CA GLU A 204 -9.53 33.92 -0.47
C GLU A 204 -9.98 32.46 -0.52
N LEU A 205 -9.62 31.70 -1.57
CA LEU A 205 -9.94 30.28 -1.69
C LEU A 205 -9.37 29.46 -0.53
N ILE A 206 -8.12 29.72 -0.14
CA ILE A 206 -7.49 29.03 1.01
C ILE A 206 -8.27 29.37 2.30
N GLY A 207 -8.69 30.59 2.49
CA GLY A 207 -9.51 31.01 3.62
C GLY A 207 -10.84 30.26 3.70
N GLU A 208 -11.57 30.16 2.59
CA GLU A 208 -12.82 29.42 2.50
C GLU A 208 -12.64 27.92 2.76
N LEU A 209 -11.59 27.32 2.20
CA LEU A 209 -11.27 25.91 2.46
C LEU A 209 -10.94 25.65 3.93
N ALA A 210 -10.19 26.54 4.59
CA ALA A 210 -9.87 26.44 6.00
C ALA A 210 -11.11 26.51 6.88
N VAL A 211 -12.05 27.43 6.57
CA VAL A 211 -13.34 27.56 7.27
C VAL A 211 -14.18 26.30 7.05
N SER A 212 -14.30 25.82 5.82
CA SER A 212 -15.03 24.60 5.47
C SER A 212 -14.50 23.38 6.24
N TYR A 213 -13.18 23.22 6.33
CA TYR A 213 -12.56 22.12 7.09
C TYR A 213 -12.87 22.16 8.59
N THR A 214 -12.96 23.34 9.19
CA THR A 214 -13.23 23.51 10.63
C THR A 214 -14.70 23.43 11.00
N HIS A 215 -15.62 23.67 10.06
CA HIS A 215 -17.07 23.73 10.30
C HIS A 215 -17.87 22.62 9.62
N LEU A 216 -17.27 21.77 8.79
CA LEU A 216 -17.89 20.54 8.32
C LEU A 216 -18.00 19.52 9.45
N THR A 217 -19.04 19.63 10.26
CA THR A 217 -19.54 18.49 11.02
C THR A 217 -20.18 17.54 10.03
N LEU A 218 -19.51 16.41 9.76
CA LEU A 218 -20.18 15.29 9.11
C LEU A 218 -21.40 14.91 9.97
N PRO A 219 -22.60 14.71 9.37
CA PRO A 219 -23.71 14.19 10.14
C PRO A 219 -23.25 12.87 10.77
N THR A 220 -23.23 12.83 12.10
CA THR A 220 -23.13 11.58 12.83
C THR A 220 -24.42 10.85 12.53
N SER A 221 -24.36 9.77 11.76
CA SER A 221 -25.47 8.82 11.71
C SER A 221 -25.62 8.23 13.09
N ASP A 222 -26.71 8.52 13.74
CA ASP A 222 -27.20 7.82 14.94
C ASP A 222 -27.43 6.33 14.62
#